data_223fee83ddea3d1ed6bbad0bda1d1332
#
_entry.id   223fee83ddea3d1ed6bbad0bda1d1332
#
_cell.length_a   1.000
_cell.length_b   1.000
_cell.length_c   1.000
_cell.angle_alpha   90.00
_cell.angle_beta   90.00
_cell.angle_gamma   90.00
#
_symmetry.space_group_name_H-M   'P 1'
#
loop_
_entity.id
_entity.type
_entity.pdbx_description
1 polymer ?
#
loop_
_entity_poly.entity_id
_entity_poly.type
_entity_poly.pdbx_seq_one_letter_code
_entity_poly.pdbx_strand_id
1 'polypeptide(L)'
;MPSPDLPPGFDFTDPDIYAYRLPIEELAHMRKVAPIWWNEQPKGAGAFGDGGYWVLTKHKDVKEVSRRSDVFSSNAKTALPRYRDDADPESLERGKVVLLNQDAPHHTHLRKIISRAFTPRAIECLREELDQRAQSIVESAAAEGSGDFVEQVSCELPLQAIAGLMGVPQVDRKKLFDWSNQMVGDQDPEFATNDPTAASIELIMYGMQMAAERSASPGDDLVTKLVQADVEGHRLSDDEFGFFVILLAVAGNETTRNSITQGMMAFTEFPDQWELFKKERPATAADEIVRWATPVTSFQRTALEDTELSGVKITKGERVVMFYRSANFDEDVFDDPYAFNILRDPNPHMGFGGTGAHYCIGANLARMTIDLIFNAIANRMPDLTPISPPVRLRSGWLNGIKHWQVDYQGASKHAAAQ
;
A
#
# COMPACT_ATOMS: atom_id res chain seq x y z
N MET A 1 14.77 -29.69 -1.13
CA MET A 1 13.36 -29.54 -0.69
C MET A 1 12.49 -30.19 -1.75
N PRO A 2 11.33 -30.78 -1.43
CA PRO A 2 10.41 -31.26 -2.44
C PRO A 2 10.00 -30.09 -3.33
N SER A 3 9.91 -30.31 -4.64
CA SER A 3 9.41 -29.32 -5.58
C SER A 3 7.93 -29.07 -5.24
N PRO A 4 7.48 -27.83 -5.04
CA PRO A 4 6.07 -27.57 -4.87
C PRO A 4 5.32 -27.94 -6.14
N ASP A 5 4.10 -28.43 -5.99
CA ASP A 5 3.23 -28.77 -7.12
C ASP A 5 2.59 -27.47 -7.68
N LEU A 6 3.41 -26.69 -8.37
CA LEU A 6 3.01 -25.45 -9.05
C LEU A 6 3.01 -25.67 -10.56
N PRO A 7 2.16 -24.97 -11.31
CA PRO A 7 2.19 -25.00 -12.78
C PRO A 7 3.58 -24.66 -13.32
N PRO A 8 4.04 -25.29 -14.41
CA PRO A 8 5.30 -24.94 -15.05
C PRO A 8 5.37 -23.45 -15.40
N GLY A 9 6.48 -22.79 -15.01
CA GLY A 9 6.66 -21.34 -15.26
C GLY A 9 5.84 -20.41 -14.37
N PHE A 10 5.28 -20.92 -13.27
CA PHE A 10 4.52 -20.09 -12.34
C PHE A 10 5.44 -19.04 -11.69
N ASP A 11 5.05 -17.76 -11.80
CA ASP A 11 5.74 -16.63 -11.19
C ASP A 11 4.79 -15.91 -10.21
N PHE A 12 5.11 -15.92 -8.92
CA PHE A 12 4.30 -15.26 -7.89
C PHE A 12 4.20 -13.74 -8.07
N THR A 13 5.00 -13.14 -8.94
CA THR A 13 4.93 -11.70 -9.27
C THR A 13 4.32 -11.44 -10.65
N ASP A 14 3.78 -12.46 -11.32
CA ASP A 14 3.13 -12.28 -12.63
C ASP A 14 1.86 -11.42 -12.47
N PRO A 15 1.80 -10.23 -13.11
CA PRO A 15 0.66 -9.34 -12.99
C PRO A 15 -0.63 -9.93 -13.59
N ASP A 16 -0.55 -10.87 -14.52
CA ASP A 16 -1.73 -11.53 -15.10
C ASP A 16 -2.45 -12.42 -14.08
N ILE A 17 -1.72 -13.03 -13.16
CA ILE A 17 -2.31 -13.75 -12.04
C ILE A 17 -3.14 -12.81 -11.18
N TYR A 18 -2.58 -11.65 -10.81
CA TYR A 18 -3.27 -10.66 -9.96
C TYR A 18 -4.46 -10.00 -10.64
N ALA A 19 -4.42 -9.83 -11.95
CA ALA A 19 -5.57 -9.34 -12.73
C ALA A 19 -6.78 -10.29 -12.64
N TYR A 20 -6.52 -11.58 -12.47
CA TYR A 20 -7.56 -12.60 -12.35
C TYR A 20 -7.92 -12.91 -10.90
N ARG A 21 -6.93 -13.25 -10.06
CA ARG A 21 -7.08 -13.60 -8.64
C ARG A 21 -5.77 -13.43 -7.86
N LEU A 22 -5.84 -13.46 -6.55
CA LEU A 22 -4.64 -13.65 -5.73
C LEU A 22 -4.24 -15.13 -5.70
N PRO A 23 -2.94 -15.46 -5.66
CA PRO A 23 -2.44 -16.84 -5.55
C PRO A 23 -2.51 -17.35 -4.10
N ILE A 24 -3.73 -17.35 -3.50
CA ILE A 24 -3.94 -17.66 -2.08
C ILE A 24 -3.66 -19.13 -1.80
N GLU A 25 -4.14 -20.03 -2.65
CA GLU A 25 -3.99 -21.47 -2.49
C GLU A 25 -2.51 -21.88 -2.65
N GLU A 26 -1.83 -21.32 -3.66
CA GLU A 26 -0.41 -21.55 -3.90
C GLU A 26 0.44 -21.07 -2.71
N LEU A 27 0.17 -19.86 -2.20
CA LEU A 27 0.88 -19.34 -1.03
C LEU A 27 0.61 -20.19 0.23
N ALA A 28 -0.63 -20.65 0.44
CA ALA A 28 -0.97 -21.53 1.55
C ALA A 28 -0.29 -22.89 1.44
N HIS A 29 -0.21 -23.44 0.23
CA HIS A 29 0.53 -24.66 -0.05
C HIS A 29 2.02 -24.48 0.23
N MET A 30 2.63 -23.40 -0.28
CA MET A 30 4.05 -23.09 -0.09
C MET A 30 4.42 -22.96 1.40
N ARG A 31 3.57 -22.32 2.22
CA ARG A 31 3.82 -22.23 3.68
C ARG A 31 4.02 -23.59 4.34
N LYS A 32 3.41 -24.64 3.81
CA LYS A 32 3.43 -26.00 4.37
C LYS A 32 4.60 -26.83 3.82
N VAL A 33 4.86 -26.75 2.51
CA VAL A 33 5.78 -27.68 1.83
C VAL A 33 7.15 -27.08 1.52
N ALA A 34 7.21 -25.78 1.21
CA ALA A 34 8.44 -25.09 0.82
C ALA A 34 8.37 -23.60 1.18
N PRO A 35 8.42 -23.24 2.48
CA PRO A 35 8.20 -21.86 2.95
C PRO A 35 9.24 -20.87 2.44
N ILE A 36 10.42 -21.33 2.06
CA ILE A 36 11.44 -20.60 1.32
C ILE A 36 11.75 -21.40 0.06
N TRP A 37 11.51 -20.81 -1.10
CA TRP A 37 11.63 -21.51 -2.38
C TRP A 37 12.15 -20.58 -3.47
N TRP A 38 13.02 -21.13 -4.38
CA TRP A 38 13.51 -20.39 -5.52
C TRP A 38 12.47 -20.40 -6.64
N ASN A 39 11.93 -19.21 -6.97
CA ASN A 39 11.04 -19.00 -8.11
C ASN A 39 11.88 -18.59 -9.32
N GLU A 40 11.96 -19.48 -10.30
CA GLU A 40 12.60 -19.16 -11.58
C GLU A 40 11.80 -18.08 -12.30
N GLN A 41 12.52 -17.10 -12.86
CA GLN A 41 11.93 -16.06 -13.68
C GLN A 41 12.59 -16.06 -15.07
N PRO A 42 11.82 -15.94 -16.16
CA PRO A 42 12.39 -15.71 -17.49
C PRO A 42 13.31 -14.50 -17.48
N LYS A 43 14.39 -14.56 -18.26
CA LYS A 43 15.31 -13.43 -18.37
C LYS A 43 14.58 -12.19 -18.91
N GLY A 44 14.65 -11.09 -18.18
CA GLY A 44 13.98 -9.83 -18.50
C GLY A 44 12.58 -9.68 -17.87
N ALA A 45 12.02 -10.73 -17.27
CA ALA A 45 10.76 -10.61 -16.56
C ALA A 45 10.87 -9.64 -15.38
N GLY A 46 9.96 -8.68 -15.30
CA GLY A 46 9.95 -7.67 -14.26
C GLY A 46 11.17 -6.73 -14.28
N ALA A 47 11.84 -6.59 -15.42
CA ALA A 47 13.08 -5.84 -15.64
C ALA A 47 14.32 -6.43 -14.93
N PHE A 48 14.27 -7.66 -14.42
CA PHE A 48 15.40 -8.34 -13.80
C PHE A 48 16.00 -9.41 -14.74
N GLY A 49 17.33 -9.54 -14.72
CA GLY A 49 18.05 -10.49 -15.57
C GLY A 49 18.78 -11.58 -14.76
N ASP A 50 18.41 -11.80 -13.52
CA ASP A 50 19.12 -12.63 -12.54
C ASP A 50 18.58 -14.06 -12.39
N GLY A 51 17.58 -14.43 -13.18
CA GLY A 51 17.06 -15.80 -13.27
C GLY A 51 16.00 -16.15 -12.23
N GLY A 52 15.70 -15.27 -11.27
CA GLY A 52 14.66 -15.57 -10.29
C GLY A 52 14.85 -14.89 -8.93
N TYR A 53 14.12 -15.39 -7.95
CA TYR A 53 14.12 -14.85 -6.59
C TYR A 53 13.68 -15.91 -5.57
N TRP A 54 14.05 -15.70 -4.31
CA TRP A 54 13.56 -16.51 -3.19
C TRP A 54 12.19 -16.01 -2.73
N VAL A 55 11.19 -16.88 -2.75
CA VAL A 55 9.84 -16.65 -2.20
C VAL A 55 9.87 -16.89 -0.70
N LEU A 56 9.46 -15.92 0.11
CA LEU A 56 9.29 -16.05 1.56
C LEU A 56 7.83 -16.01 1.92
N THR A 57 7.28 -17.08 2.45
CA THR A 57 5.84 -17.21 2.73
C THR A 57 5.49 -17.19 4.21
N LYS A 58 6.42 -17.53 5.11
CA LYS A 58 6.19 -17.56 6.55
C LYS A 58 6.40 -16.18 7.20
N HIS A 59 5.54 -15.86 8.14
CA HIS A 59 5.60 -14.62 8.92
C HIS A 59 6.96 -14.39 9.59
N LYS A 60 7.55 -15.44 10.20
CA LYS A 60 8.86 -15.36 10.87
C LYS A 60 9.98 -14.95 9.92
N ASP A 61 10.00 -15.51 8.69
CA ASP A 61 11.06 -15.26 7.71
C ASP A 61 10.93 -13.85 7.12
N VAL A 62 9.69 -13.42 6.82
CA VAL A 62 9.39 -12.04 6.41
C VAL A 62 9.82 -11.04 7.48
N LYS A 63 9.54 -11.33 8.75
CA LYS A 63 9.95 -10.50 9.89
C LYS A 63 11.46 -10.44 10.05
N GLU A 64 12.15 -11.55 9.89
CA GLU A 64 13.61 -11.64 9.99
C GLU A 64 14.27 -10.78 8.92
N VAL A 65 13.92 -10.97 7.63
CA VAL A 65 14.47 -10.18 6.52
C VAL A 65 14.18 -8.69 6.70
N SER A 66 12.98 -8.33 7.14
CA SER A 66 12.61 -6.93 7.40
C SER A 66 13.48 -6.26 8.46
N ARG A 67 14.03 -7.02 9.40
CA ARG A 67 14.86 -6.50 10.51
C ARG A 67 16.36 -6.46 10.19
N ARG A 68 16.82 -7.34 9.30
CA ARG A 68 18.24 -7.47 8.93
C ARG A 68 18.57 -6.57 7.74
N SER A 69 18.29 -5.27 7.87
CA SER A 69 18.54 -4.29 6.79
C SER A 69 20.04 -4.03 6.52
N ASP A 70 20.92 -4.51 7.38
CA ASP A 70 22.38 -4.56 7.20
C ASP A 70 22.82 -5.67 6.24
N VAL A 71 22.03 -6.73 6.13
CA VAL A 71 22.28 -7.87 5.24
C VAL A 71 21.39 -7.84 4.00
N PHE A 72 20.15 -7.36 4.13
CA PHE A 72 19.15 -7.36 3.08
C PHE A 72 18.80 -5.94 2.62
N SER A 73 19.41 -5.53 1.52
CA SER A 73 19.34 -4.19 0.95
C SER A 73 18.02 -3.92 0.23
N SER A 74 17.47 -2.72 0.44
CA SER A 74 16.41 -2.16 -0.39
C SER A 74 16.95 -1.46 -1.64
N ASN A 75 18.22 -1.03 -1.63
CA ASN A 75 18.82 -0.21 -2.68
C ASN A 75 19.41 -1.02 -3.83
N ALA A 76 20.00 -2.18 -3.55
CA ALA A 76 20.81 -2.89 -4.53
C ALA A 76 20.04 -3.24 -5.82
N LYS A 77 18.79 -3.70 -5.71
CA LYS A 77 17.88 -3.98 -6.84
C LYS A 77 16.48 -3.41 -6.60
N THR A 78 16.36 -2.33 -5.83
CA THR A 78 15.11 -1.70 -5.41
C THR A 78 14.21 -2.60 -4.52
N ALA A 79 13.14 -2.05 -3.97
CA ALA A 79 12.22 -2.78 -3.09
C ALA A 79 11.00 -3.38 -3.83
N LEU A 80 10.73 -2.96 -5.07
CA LEU A 80 9.63 -3.51 -5.87
C LEU A 80 10.06 -4.83 -6.53
N PRO A 81 9.28 -5.92 -6.38
CA PRO A 81 9.66 -7.23 -6.91
C PRO A 81 9.38 -7.37 -8.40
N ARG A 82 8.60 -6.47 -8.99
CA ARG A 82 8.21 -6.49 -10.40
C ARG A 82 8.05 -5.09 -10.94
N TYR A 83 8.67 -4.83 -12.08
CA TYR A 83 8.45 -3.70 -12.97
C TYR A 83 7.85 -4.20 -14.28
N ARG A 84 7.52 -3.30 -15.21
CA ARG A 84 7.20 -3.69 -16.58
C ARG A 84 8.39 -4.40 -17.21
N ASP A 85 8.14 -5.41 -18.04
CA ASP A 85 9.21 -6.18 -18.68
C ASP A 85 10.03 -5.33 -19.67
N ASP A 86 9.45 -4.24 -20.18
CA ASP A 86 10.09 -3.25 -21.04
C ASP A 86 10.65 -2.02 -20.28
N ALA A 87 10.69 -2.07 -18.95
CA ALA A 87 11.22 -0.95 -18.17
C ALA A 87 12.71 -0.70 -18.45
N ASP A 88 13.05 0.56 -18.67
CA ASP A 88 14.40 0.99 -18.89
C ASP A 88 15.25 0.79 -17.62
N PRO A 89 16.43 0.14 -17.71
CA PRO A 89 17.33 -0.02 -16.56
C PRO A 89 17.71 1.30 -15.87
N GLU A 90 17.81 2.41 -16.60
CA GLU A 90 18.05 3.72 -15.99
C GLU A 90 16.89 4.18 -15.12
N SER A 91 15.66 3.78 -15.42
CA SER A 91 14.50 4.11 -14.59
C SER A 91 14.56 3.44 -13.22
N LEU A 92 15.10 2.22 -13.14
CA LEU A 92 15.34 1.53 -11.89
C LEU A 92 16.39 2.26 -11.04
N GLU A 93 17.47 2.73 -11.69
CA GLU A 93 18.52 3.50 -11.01
C GLU A 93 17.98 4.84 -10.49
N ARG A 94 17.19 5.55 -11.29
CA ARG A 94 16.49 6.78 -10.84
C ARG A 94 15.56 6.52 -9.68
N GLY A 95 14.88 5.37 -9.63
CA GLY A 95 13.99 4.98 -8.54
C GLY A 95 14.70 4.78 -7.18
N LYS A 96 16.03 4.61 -7.16
CA LYS A 96 16.81 4.40 -5.92
C LYS A 96 16.86 5.62 -5.00
N VAL A 97 16.56 6.83 -5.52
CA VAL A 97 16.48 8.05 -4.70
C VAL A 97 15.25 8.08 -3.78
N VAL A 98 14.21 7.32 -4.11
CA VAL A 98 13.01 7.23 -3.28
C VAL A 98 13.34 6.54 -1.96
N LEU A 99 12.88 7.10 -0.83
CA LEU A 99 13.16 6.59 0.52
C LEU A 99 12.92 5.08 0.69
N LEU A 100 11.91 4.54 0.03
CA LEU A 100 11.59 3.11 0.03
C LEU A 100 12.75 2.24 -0.46
N ASN A 101 13.55 2.76 -1.39
CA ASN A 101 14.66 2.07 -2.05
C ASN A 101 16.04 2.46 -1.46
N GLN A 102 16.09 3.06 -0.29
CA GLN A 102 17.35 3.47 0.33
C GLN A 102 17.73 2.58 1.50
N ASP A 103 19.03 2.50 1.76
CA ASP A 103 19.61 1.82 2.91
C ASP A 103 20.26 2.83 3.88
N ALA A 104 20.59 2.36 5.10
CA ALA A 104 21.38 3.14 6.03
C ALA A 104 22.80 3.43 5.45
N PRO A 105 23.42 4.58 5.76
CA PRO A 105 22.97 5.60 6.71
C PRO A 105 21.97 6.60 6.13
N HIS A 106 21.89 6.76 4.80
CA HIS A 106 21.09 7.79 4.13
C HIS A 106 19.60 7.63 4.45
N HIS A 107 19.04 6.42 4.31
CA HIS A 107 17.68 6.11 4.75
C HIS A 107 17.42 6.56 6.19
N THR A 108 18.34 6.27 7.10
CA THR A 108 18.18 6.61 8.52
C THR A 108 18.06 8.11 8.75
N HIS A 109 18.89 8.91 8.07
CA HIS A 109 18.85 10.36 8.16
C HIS A 109 17.53 10.94 7.64
N LEU A 110 17.13 10.58 6.42
CA LEU A 110 15.87 11.02 5.83
C LEU A 110 14.68 10.58 6.68
N ARG A 111 14.68 9.33 7.14
CA ARG A 111 13.62 8.79 8.00
C ARG A 111 13.48 9.57 9.32
N LYS A 112 14.58 9.97 9.95
CA LYS A 112 14.55 10.79 11.17
C LYS A 112 13.91 12.17 10.92
N ILE A 113 14.24 12.80 9.77
CA ILE A 113 13.66 14.09 9.37
C ILE A 113 12.14 13.93 9.19
N ILE A 114 11.74 12.99 8.36
CA ILE A 114 10.35 12.78 7.96
C ILE A 114 9.48 12.35 9.15
N SER A 115 9.99 11.50 10.04
CA SER A 115 9.23 10.99 11.19
C SER A 115 8.77 12.09 12.16
N ARG A 116 9.46 13.23 12.20
CA ARG A 116 9.06 14.39 13.03
C ARG A 116 7.70 14.97 12.61
N ALA A 117 7.33 14.77 11.37
CA ALA A 117 6.10 15.27 10.80
C ALA A 117 4.93 14.26 10.89
N PHE A 118 5.23 12.97 11.05
CA PHE A 118 4.23 11.90 11.21
C PHE A 118 3.98 11.53 12.68
N THR A 119 4.09 12.50 13.57
CA THR A 119 3.78 12.25 14.98
C THR A 119 2.29 12.03 15.20
N PRO A 120 1.86 11.24 16.19
CA PRO A 120 0.44 11.04 16.51
C PRO A 120 -0.31 12.37 16.67
N ARG A 121 0.34 13.39 17.28
CA ARG A 121 -0.26 14.71 17.46
C ARG A 121 -0.48 15.44 16.13
N ALA A 122 0.47 15.36 15.18
CA ALA A 122 0.32 16.01 13.88
C ALA A 122 -0.80 15.36 13.06
N ILE A 123 -0.93 14.03 13.14
CA ILE A 123 -1.99 13.27 12.50
C ILE A 123 -3.35 13.60 13.14
N GLU A 124 -3.43 13.67 14.47
CA GLU A 124 -4.67 13.99 15.17
C GLU A 124 -5.24 15.37 14.83
N CYS A 125 -4.37 16.35 14.52
CA CYS A 125 -4.82 17.68 14.06
C CYS A 125 -5.62 17.63 12.73
N LEU A 126 -5.49 16.57 11.95
CA LEU A 126 -6.22 16.39 10.69
C LEU A 126 -7.60 15.73 10.90
N ARG A 127 -7.86 15.14 12.06
CA ARG A 127 -9.03 14.30 12.32
C ARG A 127 -10.34 14.99 11.98
N GLU A 128 -10.54 16.23 12.45
CA GLU A 128 -11.80 16.94 12.26
C GLU A 128 -12.06 17.27 10.77
N GLU A 129 -11.03 17.75 10.05
CA GLU A 129 -11.14 17.99 8.60
C GLU A 129 -11.45 16.70 7.85
N LEU A 130 -10.73 15.62 8.16
CA LEU A 130 -10.90 14.32 7.49
C LEU A 130 -12.23 13.66 7.82
N ASP A 131 -12.76 13.83 9.03
CA ASP A 131 -14.10 13.34 9.39
C ASP A 131 -15.17 14.06 8.58
N GLN A 132 -15.12 15.39 8.50
CA GLN A 132 -16.04 16.17 7.67
C GLN A 132 -15.97 15.77 6.20
N ARG A 133 -14.75 15.49 5.68
CA ARG A 133 -14.57 15.00 4.32
C ARG A 133 -15.15 13.60 4.12
N ALA A 134 -14.90 12.67 5.04
CA ALA A 134 -15.47 11.32 4.99
C ALA A 134 -17.00 11.36 4.95
N GLN A 135 -17.63 12.19 5.80
CA GLN A 135 -19.07 12.38 5.79
C GLN A 135 -19.55 12.91 4.44
N SER A 136 -18.91 13.96 3.90
CA SER A 136 -19.30 14.57 2.61
C SER A 136 -19.17 13.59 1.44
N ILE A 137 -18.08 12.80 1.38
CA ILE A 137 -17.86 11.78 0.35
C ILE A 137 -18.99 10.76 0.38
N VAL A 138 -19.27 10.22 1.56
CA VAL A 138 -20.28 9.17 1.73
C VAL A 138 -21.69 9.69 1.49
N GLU A 139 -22.00 10.94 1.90
CA GLU A 139 -23.28 11.58 1.62
C GLU A 139 -23.51 11.79 0.11
N SER A 140 -22.45 12.21 -0.61
CA SER A 140 -22.53 12.38 -2.07
C SER A 140 -22.76 11.06 -2.78
N ALA A 141 -22.02 10.00 -2.41
CA ALA A 141 -22.22 8.66 -2.99
C ALA A 141 -23.61 8.10 -2.66
N ALA A 142 -24.09 8.25 -1.42
CA ALA A 142 -25.42 7.82 -1.01
C ALA A 142 -26.55 8.53 -1.79
N ALA A 143 -26.34 9.77 -2.16
CA ALA A 143 -27.33 10.55 -2.95
C ALA A 143 -27.45 10.03 -4.40
N GLU A 144 -26.38 9.47 -4.97
CA GLU A 144 -26.40 8.82 -6.29
C GLU A 144 -27.19 7.48 -6.28
N GLY A 145 -27.32 6.86 -5.11
CA GLY A 145 -28.05 5.59 -4.92
C GLY A 145 -27.25 4.34 -5.31
N SER A 146 -26.45 4.40 -6.36
CA SER A 146 -25.54 3.33 -6.79
C SER A 146 -24.39 3.89 -7.60
N GLY A 147 -23.27 3.15 -7.68
CA GLY A 147 -22.13 3.57 -8.48
C GLY A 147 -20.86 2.78 -8.21
N ASP A 148 -19.74 3.31 -8.68
CA ASP A 148 -18.42 2.71 -8.47
C ASP A 148 -17.88 3.12 -7.10
N PHE A 149 -17.82 2.16 -6.18
CA PHE A 149 -17.34 2.38 -4.82
C PHE A 149 -15.88 2.85 -4.77
N VAL A 150 -15.06 2.39 -5.72
CA VAL A 150 -13.65 2.79 -5.77
C VAL A 150 -13.54 4.27 -6.10
N GLU A 151 -14.21 4.72 -7.15
CA GLU A 151 -14.18 6.10 -7.62
C GLU A 151 -14.87 7.06 -6.65
N GLN A 152 -16.08 6.70 -6.19
CA GLN A 152 -16.94 7.61 -5.42
C GLN A 152 -16.66 7.63 -3.93
N VAL A 153 -16.04 6.57 -3.36
CA VAL A 153 -15.84 6.45 -1.91
C VAL A 153 -14.37 6.26 -1.52
N SER A 154 -13.68 5.28 -2.14
CA SER A 154 -12.37 4.86 -1.64
C SER A 154 -11.21 5.77 -2.05
N CYS A 155 -11.32 6.47 -3.19
CA CYS A 155 -10.22 7.23 -3.79
C CYS A 155 -9.94 8.56 -3.09
N GLU A 156 -10.98 9.30 -2.72
CA GLU A 156 -10.81 10.72 -2.38
C GLU A 156 -10.20 10.94 -1.00
N LEU A 157 -10.69 10.26 0.04
CA LEU A 157 -10.27 10.54 1.41
C LEU A 157 -8.76 10.32 1.66
N PRO A 158 -8.12 9.26 1.14
CA PRO A 158 -6.67 9.08 1.28
C PRO A 158 -5.86 10.24 0.70
N LEU A 159 -6.27 10.76 -0.45
CA LEU A 159 -5.59 11.90 -1.08
C LEU A 159 -5.82 13.21 -0.32
N GLN A 160 -7.02 13.42 0.21
CA GLN A 160 -7.30 14.56 1.09
C GLN A 160 -6.43 14.50 2.34
N ALA A 161 -6.22 13.30 2.91
CA ALA A 161 -5.36 13.10 4.08
C ALA A 161 -3.89 13.47 3.78
N ILE A 162 -3.34 13.02 2.65
CA ILE A 162 -1.98 13.35 2.22
C ILE A 162 -1.86 14.86 1.90
N ALA A 163 -2.81 15.41 1.15
CA ALA A 163 -2.81 16.81 0.78
C ALA A 163 -2.94 17.73 2.02
N GLY A 164 -3.80 17.36 2.97
CA GLY A 164 -3.95 18.08 4.25
C GLY A 164 -2.66 18.02 5.07
N LEU A 165 -2.04 16.85 5.18
CA LEU A 165 -0.77 16.67 5.88
C LEU A 165 0.35 17.55 5.28
N MET A 166 0.42 17.63 3.95
CA MET A 166 1.41 18.46 3.24
C MET A 166 1.06 19.96 3.24
N GLY A 167 -0.15 20.34 3.66
CA GLY A 167 -0.59 21.73 3.57
C GLY A 167 -0.86 22.20 2.12
N VAL A 168 -1.25 21.25 1.23
CA VAL A 168 -1.62 21.56 -0.15
C VAL A 168 -2.92 22.35 -0.18
N PRO A 169 -2.96 23.54 -0.83
CA PRO A 169 -4.16 24.31 -0.98
C PRO A 169 -5.30 23.52 -1.64
N GLN A 170 -6.54 23.74 -1.20
CA GLN A 170 -7.71 23.00 -1.69
C GLN A 170 -7.85 23.04 -3.23
N VAL A 171 -7.49 24.18 -3.84
CA VAL A 171 -7.57 24.39 -5.30
C VAL A 171 -6.59 23.52 -6.10
N ASP A 172 -5.51 23.05 -5.48
CA ASP A 172 -4.49 22.24 -6.12
C ASP A 172 -4.63 20.73 -5.87
N ARG A 173 -5.49 20.34 -4.91
CA ARG A 173 -5.65 18.93 -4.53
C ARG A 173 -6.07 18.04 -5.69
N LYS A 174 -6.89 18.58 -6.61
CA LYS A 174 -7.29 17.86 -7.83
C LYS A 174 -6.09 17.52 -8.73
N LYS A 175 -5.12 18.42 -8.87
CA LYS A 175 -3.91 18.16 -9.66
C LYS A 175 -3.11 17.00 -9.06
N LEU A 176 -2.95 17.01 -7.73
CA LEU A 176 -2.29 15.91 -7.01
C LEU A 176 -2.99 14.56 -7.26
N PHE A 177 -4.32 14.58 -7.27
CA PHE A 177 -5.13 13.42 -7.58
C PHE A 177 -4.87 12.90 -8.99
N ASP A 178 -4.96 13.79 -9.99
CA ASP A 178 -4.79 13.44 -11.39
C ASP A 178 -3.39 12.87 -11.67
N TRP A 179 -2.33 13.50 -11.12
CA TRP A 179 -0.95 13.02 -11.26
C TRP A 179 -0.71 11.68 -10.54
N SER A 180 -1.24 11.52 -9.31
CA SER A 180 -1.10 10.27 -8.55
C SER A 180 -1.75 9.09 -9.29
N ASN A 181 -2.94 9.28 -9.84
CA ASN A 181 -3.63 8.25 -10.60
C ASN A 181 -2.89 7.86 -11.89
N GLN A 182 -2.24 8.82 -12.56
CA GLN A 182 -1.44 8.53 -13.76
C GLN A 182 -0.18 7.69 -13.47
N MET A 183 0.32 7.75 -12.23
CA MET A 183 1.53 7.01 -11.82
C MET A 183 1.24 5.57 -11.42
N VAL A 184 -0.01 5.25 -11.10
CA VAL A 184 -0.41 3.93 -10.63
C VAL A 184 -0.98 3.10 -11.77
N GLY A 185 -0.69 1.79 -11.76
CA GLY A 185 -1.27 0.87 -12.74
C GLY A 185 -0.56 0.82 -14.08
N ASP A 186 0.72 1.21 -14.13
CA ASP A 186 1.55 1.17 -15.35
C ASP A 186 1.61 -0.22 -16.03
N GLN A 187 1.30 -1.28 -15.29
CA GLN A 187 1.21 -2.65 -15.81
C GLN A 187 -0.20 -3.01 -16.30
N ASP A 188 -1.21 -2.18 -16.07
CA ASP A 188 -2.60 -2.45 -16.44
C ASP A 188 -2.96 -1.81 -17.77
N PRO A 189 -3.54 -2.57 -18.74
CA PRO A 189 -3.89 -2.03 -20.06
C PRO A 189 -4.87 -0.85 -20.03
N GLU A 190 -5.73 -0.74 -19.03
CA GLU A 190 -6.67 0.36 -18.86
C GLU A 190 -5.96 1.70 -18.69
N PHE A 191 -4.79 1.67 -18.03
CA PHE A 191 -3.95 2.84 -17.76
C PHE A 191 -2.77 2.98 -18.73
N ALA A 192 -2.71 2.18 -19.81
CA ALA A 192 -1.60 2.15 -20.76
C ALA A 192 -1.37 3.49 -21.50
N THR A 193 -2.39 4.36 -21.55
CA THR A 193 -2.28 5.71 -22.15
C THR A 193 -1.76 6.77 -21.19
N ASN A 194 -1.61 6.46 -19.91
CA ASN A 194 -1.05 7.36 -18.93
C ASN A 194 0.44 7.58 -19.21
N ASP A 195 0.91 8.78 -18.93
CA ASP A 195 2.34 9.09 -18.92
C ASP A 195 2.84 9.25 -17.47
N PRO A 196 3.23 8.15 -16.81
CA PRO A 196 3.68 8.18 -15.43
C PRO A 196 4.96 9.01 -15.26
N THR A 197 5.77 9.15 -16.32
CA THR A 197 6.99 9.97 -16.29
C THR A 197 6.65 11.45 -16.24
N ALA A 198 5.76 11.90 -17.13
CA ALA A 198 5.30 13.29 -17.11
C ALA A 198 4.61 13.64 -15.78
N ALA A 199 3.70 12.79 -15.30
CA ALA A 199 3.04 12.98 -14.01
C ALA A 199 4.03 13.05 -12.83
N SER A 200 5.07 12.22 -12.85
CA SER A 200 6.14 12.25 -11.83
C SER A 200 6.92 13.58 -11.85
N ILE A 201 7.26 14.07 -13.03
CA ILE A 201 7.97 15.35 -13.19
C ILE A 201 7.12 16.51 -12.66
N GLU A 202 5.85 16.57 -13.03
CA GLU A 202 4.92 17.61 -12.55
C GLU A 202 4.79 17.58 -11.02
N LEU A 203 4.73 16.39 -10.43
CA LEU A 203 4.62 16.22 -8.99
C LEU A 203 5.90 16.63 -8.25
N ILE A 204 7.09 16.31 -8.81
CA ILE A 204 8.39 16.76 -8.29
C ILE A 204 8.46 18.30 -8.34
N MET A 205 8.14 18.89 -9.48
CA MET A 205 8.20 20.35 -9.67
C MET A 205 7.25 21.07 -8.69
N TYR A 206 6.04 20.52 -8.51
CA TYR A 206 5.09 21.06 -7.55
C TYR A 206 5.63 20.97 -6.11
N GLY A 207 6.23 19.83 -5.74
CA GLY A 207 6.89 19.66 -4.45
C GLY A 207 8.03 20.65 -4.22
N MET A 208 8.92 20.83 -5.20
CA MET A 208 10.02 21.79 -5.14
C MET A 208 9.52 23.24 -5.00
N GLN A 209 8.45 23.59 -5.72
CA GLN A 209 7.81 24.90 -5.58
C GLN A 209 7.26 25.11 -4.17
N MET A 210 6.56 24.12 -3.61
CA MET A 210 6.06 24.20 -2.22
C MET A 210 7.22 24.37 -1.23
N ALA A 211 8.34 23.63 -1.41
CA ALA A 211 9.51 23.76 -0.55
C ALA A 211 10.09 25.17 -0.59
N ALA A 212 10.23 25.75 -1.78
CA ALA A 212 10.73 27.12 -1.96
C ALA A 212 9.80 28.16 -1.30
N GLU A 213 8.49 28.04 -1.50
CA GLU A 213 7.49 28.93 -0.89
C GLU A 213 7.55 28.85 0.65
N ARG A 214 7.64 27.64 1.23
CA ARG A 214 7.71 27.46 2.67
C ARG A 214 9.04 27.88 3.28
N SER A 215 10.13 27.81 2.50
CA SER A 215 11.42 28.39 2.90
C SER A 215 11.36 29.90 3.02
N ALA A 216 10.66 30.56 2.08
CA ALA A 216 10.51 32.02 2.05
C ALA A 216 9.43 32.52 3.05
N SER A 217 8.36 31.77 3.24
CA SER A 217 7.24 32.09 4.12
C SER A 217 6.76 30.84 4.89
N PRO A 218 7.40 30.55 6.03
CA PRO A 218 7.08 29.36 6.83
C PRO A 218 5.64 29.37 7.36
N GLY A 219 4.97 28.20 7.24
CA GLY A 219 3.67 27.91 7.83
C GLY A 219 3.76 26.93 9.01
N ASP A 220 2.65 26.35 9.43
CA ASP A 220 2.61 25.26 10.44
C ASP A 220 2.30 23.89 9.81
N ASP A 221 2.60 23.73 8.54
CA ASP A 221 2.39 22.48 7.80
C ASP A 221 3.62 21.55 7.84
N LEU A 222 3.41 20.34 7.32
CA LEU A 222 4.48 19.32 7.19
C LEU A 222 5.64 19.82 6.33
N VAL A 223 5.33 20.50 5.21
CA VAL A 223 6.36 20.97 4.27
C VAL A 223 7.30 21.93 4.99
N THR A 224 6.76 22.92 5.73
CA THR A 224 7.57 23.84 6.53
C THR A 224 8.47 23.10 7.53
N LYS A 225 7.90 22.12 8.25
CA LYS A 225 8.65 21.32 9.23
C LYS A 225 9.77 20.52 8.58
N LEU A 226 9.55 19.97 7.40
CA LEU A 226 10.55 19.20 6.66
C LEU A 226 11.66 20.07 6.08
N VAL A 227 11.29 21.19 5.45
CA VAL A 227 12.25 22.14 4.85
C VAL A 227 13.16 22.77 5.91
N GLN A 228 12.62 23.04 7.11
CA GLN A 228 13.38 23.60 8.23
C GLN A 228 14.11 22.55 9.07
N ALA A 229 13.82 21.26 8.86
CA ALA A 229 14.42 20.20 9.66
C ALA A 229 15.91 20.09 9.38
N ASP A 230 16.69 20.11 10.44
CA ASP A 230 18.11 19.80 10.45
C ASP A 230 18.33 18.65 11.42
N VAL A 231 18.93 17.58 10.94
CA VAL A 231 19.27 16.41 11.74
C VAL A 231 20.76 16.14 11.59
N GLU A 232 21.53 16.50 12.60
CA GLU A 232 22.98 16.28 12.60
C GLU A 232 23.70 16.97 11.42
N GLY A 233 23.22 18.17 10.99
CA GLY A 233 23.73 18.91 9.84
C GLY A 233 23.17 18.45 8.47
N HIS A 234 22.24 17.49 8.47
CA HIS A 234 21.57 17.02 7.26
C HIS A 234 20.20 17.70 7.11
N ARG A 235 19.97 18.27 5.94
CA ARG A 235 18.67 18.83 5.50
C ARG A 235 18.24 18.13 4.23
N LEU A 236 16.93 18.10 3.98
CA LEU A 236 16.43 17.66 2.67
C LEU A 236 16.88 18.63 1.60
N SER A 237 17.46 18.11 0.51
CA SER A 237 17.62 18.87 -0.73
C SER A 237 16.27 19.05 -1.42
N ASP A 238 16.18 20.00 -2.36
CA ASP A 238 14.95 20.22 -3.13
C ASP A 238 14.54 18.95 -3.90
N ASP A 239 15.51 18.22 -4.47
CA ASP A 239 15.28 16.96 -5.17
C ASP A 239 14.74 15.87 -4.22
N GLU A 240 15.38 15.67 -3.06
CA GLU A 240 14.93 14.72 -2.04
C GLU A 240 13.51 15.04 -1.56
N PHE A 241 13.18 16.33 -1.45
CA PHE A 241 11.84 16.75 -1.10
C PHE A 241 10.86 16.43 -2.22
N GLY A 242 11.18 16.68 -3.50
CA GLY A 242 10.36 16.32 -4.64
C GLY A 242 10.06 14.81 -4.70
N PHE A 243 11.07 13.96 -4.52
CA PHE A 243 10.89 12.51 -4.44
C PHE A 243 10.10 12.06 -3.22
N PHE A 244 10.18 12.78 -2.13
CA PHE A 244 9.35 12.51 -0.96
C PHE A 244 7.87 12.82 -1.23
N VAL A 245 7.56 13.90 -1.95
CA VAL A 245 6.19 14.22 -2.37
C VAL A 245 5.60 13.12 -3.26
N ILE A 246 6.38 12.61 -4.23
CA ILE A 246 5.98 11.44 -5.04
C ILE A 246 5.66 10.25 -4.14
N LEU A 247 6.57 9.92 -3.22
CA LEU A 247 6.39 8.77 -2.33
C LEU A 247 5.10 8.90 -1.54
N LEU A 248 4.80 10.07 -0.99
CA LEU A 248 3.56 10.30 -0.24
C LEU A 248 2.32 10.16 -1.13
N ALA A 249 2.33 10.77 -2.31
CA ALA A 249 1.20 10.76 -3.22
C ALA A 249 0.84 9.33 -3.66
N VAL A 250 1.84 8.52 -4.00
CA VAL A 250 1.64 7.13 -4.45
C VAL A 250 1.37 6.19 -3.29
N ALA A 251 2.26 6.16 -2.29
CA ALA A 251 2.17 5.18 -1.21
C ALA A 251 0.97 5.39 -0.28
N GLY A 252 0.60 6.65 -0.02
CA GLY A 252 -0.50 6.97 0.89
C GLY A 252 -1.88 6.84 0.25
N ASN A 253 -1.97 7.05 -1.06
CA ASN A 253 -3.23 6.97 -1.78
C ASN A 253 -3.62 5.53 -2.08
N GLU A 254 -2.84 4.84 -2.91
CA GLU A 254 -3.20 3.55 -3.49
C GLU A 254 -3.44 2.47 -2.44
N THR A 255 -2.56 2.40 -1.43
CA THR A 255 -2.66 1.38 -0.39
C THR A 255 -3.89 1.56 0.50
N THR A 256 -4.21 2.81 0.87
CA THR A 256 -5.38 3.10 1.71
C THR A 256 -6.68 2.94 0.93
N ARG A 257 -6.74 3.37 -0.35
CA ARG A 257 -7.85 3.13 -1.27
C ARG A 257 -8.20 1.64 -1.35
N ASN A 258 -7.20 0.81 -1.61
CA ASN A 258 -7.40 -0.64 -1.71
C ASN A 258 -7.78 -1.27 -0.37
N SER A 259 -7.28 -0.76 0.76
CA SER A 259 -7.69 -1.22 2.09
C SER A 259 -9.17 -0.89 2.36
N ILE A 260 -9.64 0.30 2.00
CA ILE A 260 -11.04 0.70 2.14
C ILE A 260 -11.94 -0.18 1.27
N THR A 261 -11.61 -0.32 -0.02
CA THR A 261 -12.41 -1.12 -0.95
C THR A 261 -12.52 -2.57 -0.50
N GLN A 262 -11.38 -3.21 -0.21
CA GLN A 262 -11.37 -4.63 0.19
C GLN A 262 -11.90 -4.86 1.60
N GLY A 263 -11.79 -3.87 2.48
CA GLY A 263 -12.43 -3.90 3.79
C GLY A 263 -13.96 -3.92 3.67
N MET A 264 -14.53 -3.11 2.76
CA MET A 264 -15.96 -3.14 2.51
C MET A 264 -16.41 -4.44 1.83
N MET A 265 -15.61 -4.94 0.88
CA MET A 265 -15.84 -6.29 0.30
C MET A 265 -15.85 -7.37 1.38
N ALA A 266 -14.90 -7.34 2.32
CA ALA A 266 -14.86 -8.28 3.43
C ALA A 266 -16.12 -8.18 4.31
N PHE A 267 -16.60 -6.99 4.60
CA PHE A 267 -17.86 -6.82 5.34
C PHE A 267 -19.09 -7.36 4.58
N THR A 268 -19.08 -7.34 3.25
CA THR A 268 -20.17 -7.99 2.48
C THR A 268 -20.07 -9.53 2.47
N GLU A 269 -18.85 -10.07 2.57
CA GLU A 269 -18.61 -11.52 2.69
C GLU A 269 -18.87 -12.04 4.12
N PHE A 270 -18.67 -11.18 5.15
CA PHE A 270 -18.82 -11.48 6.56
C PHE A 270 -19.86 -10.55 7.21
N PRO A 271 -21.14 -10.69 6.92
CA PRO A 271 -22.18 -9.75 7.35
C PRO A 271 -22.31 -9.63 8.88
N ASP A 272 -22.01 -10.68 9.63
CA ASP A 272 -21.99 -10.62 11.11
C ASP A 272 -20.93 -9.65 11.62
N GLN A 273 -19.79 -9.53 10.93
CA GLN A 273 -18.73 -8.56 11.26
C GLN A 273 -19.16 -7.14 10.91
N TRP A 274 -19.97 -6.95 9.86
CA TRP A 274 -20.56 -5.65 9.54
C TRP A 274 -21.59 -5.22 10.59
N GLU A 275 -22.48 -6.12 11.01
CA GLU A 275 -23.43 -5.84 12.09
C GLU A 275 -22.71 -5.48 13.41
N LEU A 276 -21.63 -6.22 13.73
CA LEU A 276 -20.79 -5.92 14.88
C LEU A 276 -20.12 -4.53 14.74
N PHE A 277 -19.56 -4.22 13.57
CA PHE A 277 -18.92 -2.91 13.33
C PHE A 277 -19.95 -1.78 13.44
N LYS A 278 -21.14 -1.91 12.85
CA LYS A 278 -22.20 -0.89 12.94
C LYS A 278 -22.58 -0.57 14.39
N LYS A 279 -22.51 -1.55 15.26
CA LYS A 279 -22.92 -1.43 16.66
C LYS A 279 -21.80 -0.94 17.59
N GLU A 280 -20.58 -1.46 17.45
CA GLU A 280 -19.52 -1.33 18.46
C GLU A 280 -18.36 -0.44 18.06
N ARG A 281 -18.10 -0.25 16.73
CA ARG A 281 -17.00 0.58 16.20
C ARG A 281 -15.63 0.23 16.83
N PRO A 282 -15.20 -1.04 16.85
CA PRO A 282 -13.97 -1.41 17.55
C PRO A 282 -12.73 -0.80 16.87
N ALA A 283 -11.82 -0.24 17.65
CA ALA A 283 -10.58 0.37 17.16
C ALA A 283 -9.65 -0.66 16.47
N THR A 284 -9.82 -1.95 16.74
CA THR A 284 -9.08 -3.06 16.11
C THR A 284 -9.48 -3.32 14.65
N ALA A 285 -10.64 -2.80 14.23
CA ALA A 285 -11.16 -3.06 12.88
C ALA A 285 -10.21 -2.56 11.77
N ALA A 286 -9.56 -1.40 11.93
CA ALA A 286 -8.64 -0.86 10.94
C ALA A 286 -7.43 -1.80 10.69
N ASP A 287 -6.87 -2.38 11.74
CA ASP A 287 -5.76 -3.34 11.60
C ASP A 287 -6.21 -4.65 10.95
N GLU A 288 -7.41 -5.16 11.27
CA GLU A 288 -7.94 -6.35 10.61
C GLU A 288 -8.27 -6.09 9.12
N ILE A 289 -8.81 -4.93 8.79
CA ILE A 289 -9.01 -4.51 7.39
C ILE A 289 -7.67 -4.49 6.64
N VAL A 290 -6.62 -3.93 7.22
CA VAL A 290 -5.29 -3.89 6.59
C VAL A 290 -4.67 -5.29 6.49
N ARG A 291 -4.83 -6.15 7.50
CA ARG A 291 -4.40 -7.56 7.45
C ARG A 291 -5.09 -8.29 6.31
N TRP A 292 -6.41 -8.20 6.24
CA TRP A 292 -7.24 -8.87 5.23
C TRP A 292 -6.95 -8.37 3.82
N ALA A 293 -6.93 -7.08 3.63
CA ALA A 293 -6.65 -6.46 2.33
C ALA A 293 -5.20 -6.74 1.87
N THR A 294 -4.23 -6.58 2.75
CA THR A 294 -2.81 -6.60 2.41
C THR A 294 -2.54 -5.89 1.08
N PRO A 295 -2.75 -4.56 0.99
CA PRO A 295 -2.76 -3.84 -0.30
C PRO A 295 -1.43 -3.93 -1.04
N VAL A 296 -0.31 -3.99 -0.32
CA VAL A 296 1.00 -4.38 -0.86
C VAL A 296 1.18 -5.86 -0.59
N THR A 297 1.14 -6.69 -1.63
CA THR A 297 1.27 -8.15 -1.48
C THR A 297 2.67 -8.58 -1.13
N SER A 298 3.67 -7.87 -1.67
CA SER A 298 5.09 -8.20 -1.47
C SER A 298 6.01 -7.01 -1.74
N PHE A 299 7.13 -6.99 -1.03
CA PHE A 299 8.33 -6.24 -1.37
C PHE A 299 9.53 -7.18 -1.42
N GLN A 300 10.62 -6.75 -2.06
CA GLN A 300 11.86 -7.51 -2.11
C GLN A 300 13.01 -6.84 -1.36
N ARG A 301 14.04 -7.66 -1.13
CA ARG A 301 15.37 -7.23 -0.72
C ARG A 301 16.42 -7.99 -1.52
N THR A 302 17.65 -7.48 -1.53
CA THR A 302 18.80 -8.16 -2.15
C THR A 302 19.83 -8.49 -1.08
N ALA A 303 20.30 -9.71 -1.03
CA ALA A 303 21.35 -10.12 -0.10
C ALA A 303 22.67 -9.43 -0.43
N LEU A 304 23.28 -8.74 0.54
CA LEU A 304 24.57 -8.05 0.40
C LEU A 304 25.77 -8.97 0.63
N GLU A 305 25.54 -10.11 1.25
CA GLU A 305 26.52 -11.17 1.55
C GLU A 305 25.85 -12.53 1.53
N ASP A 306 26.67 -13.60 1.46
CA ASP A 306 26.17 -14.95 1.64
C ASP A 306 25.62 -15.12 3.06
N THR A 307 24.39 -15.57 3.17
CA THR A 307 23.70 -15.69 4.45
C THR A 307 22.80 -16.93 4.49
N GLU A 308 22.20 -17.16 5.63
CA GLU A 308 21.25 -18.26 5.81
C GLU A 308 19.94 -17.73 6.40
N LEU A 309 18.81 -18.27 5.90
CA LEU A 309 17.48 -17.95 6.38
C LEU A 309 16.71 -19.28 6.57
N SER A 310 16.31 -19.60 7.79
CA SER A 310 15.61 -20.84 8.15
C SER A 310 16.22 -22.11 7.53
N GLY A 311 17.55 -22.22 7.51
CA GLY A 311 18.29 -23.36 6.97
C GLY A 311 18.51 -23.35 5.45
N VAL A 312 18.08 -22.29 4.77
CA VAL A 312 18.28 -22.11 3.31
C VAL A 312 19.42 -21.10 3.10
N LYS A 313 20.41 -21.49 2.30
CA LYS A 313 21.50 -20.59 1.91
C LYS A 313 21.01 -19.61 0.84
N ILE A 314 21.23 -18.33 1.09
CA ILE A 314 20.99 -17.22 0.18
C ILE A 314 22.33 -16.64 -0.23
N THR A 315 22.62 -16.60 -1.51
CA THR A 315 23.91 -16.12 -2.04
C THR A 315 23.86 -14.59 -2.22
N LYS A 316 24.98 -13.94 -2.03
CA LYS A 316 25.13 -12.51 -2.32
C LYS A 316 24.60 -12.15 -3.70
N GLY A 317 23.78 -11.11 -3.77
CA GLY A 317 23.15 -10.60 -4.99
C GLY A 317 21.82 -11.25 -5.34
N GLU A 318 21.42 -12.33 -4.67
CA GLU A 318 20.10 -12.93 -4.85
C GLU A 318 19.00 -12.07 -4.22
N ARG A 319 17.84 -12.05 -4.90
CA ARG A 319 16.64 -11.36 -4.42
C ARG A 319 15.84 -12.29 -3.51
N VAL A 320 15.29 -11.71 -2.43
CA VAL A 320 14.32 -12.34 -1.54
C VAL A 320 13.04 -11.53 -1.55
N VAL A 321 11.93 -12.14 -1.92
CA VAL A 321 10.61 -11.50 -2.01
C VAL A 321 9.77 -11.91 -0.80
N MET A 322 9.43 -10.93 0.02
CA MET A 322 8.65 -11.08 1.25
C MET A 322 7.17 -11.00 0.91
N PHE A 323 6.45 -12.12 0.90
CA PHE A 323 5.02 -12.14 0.61
C PHE A 323 4.20 -11.81 1.87
N TYR A 324 3.92 -10.52 2.10
CA TYR A 324 3.10 -10.04 3.21
C TYR A 324 1.71 -10.66 3.21
N ARG A 325 1.13 -10.87 2.01
CA ARG A 325 -0.16 -11.57 1.87
C ARG A 325 -0.11 -12.97 2.45
N SER A 326 0.97 -13.70 2.24
CA SER A 326 1.15 -15.02 2.84
C SER A 326 1.37 -14.93 4.35
N ALA A 327 2.25 -14.04 4.80
CA ALA A 327 2.57 -13.85 6.21
C ALA A 327 1.35 -13.45 7.06
N ASN A 328 0.44 -12.66 6.50
CA ASN A 328 -0.81 -12.23 7.16
C ASN A 328 -1.86 -13.34 7.30
N PHE A 329 -1.62 -14.50 6.65
CA PHE A 329 -2.48 -15.68 6.71
C PHE A 329 -1.72 -16.92 7.19
N ASP A 330 -0.59 -16.72 7.88
CA ASP A 330 0.23 -17.80 8.43
C ASP A 330 -0.44 -18.42 9.66
N GLU A 331 -0.80 -19.68 9.53
CA GLU A 331 -1.48 -20.48 10.55
C GLU A 331 -0.63 -20.69 11.82
N ASP A 332 0.69 -20.46 11.76
CA ASP A 332 1.57 -20.51 12.93
C ASP A 332 1.47 -19.24 13.81
N VAL A 333 0.80 -18.18 13.32
CA VAL A 333 0.75 -16.86 13.97
C VAL A 333 -0.68 -16.40 14.23
N PHE A 334 -1.59 -16.70 13.30
CA PHE A 334 -2.99 -16.28 13.37
C PHE A 334 -3.90 -17.49 13.58
N ASP A 335 -4.63 -17.48 14.68
CA ASP A 335 -5.74 -18.41 14.88
C ASP A 335 -6.84 -18.09 13.85
N ASP A 336 -7.28 -19.11 13.11
CA ASP A 336 -8.27 -18.98 12.03
C ASP A 336 -7.96 -17.81 11.08
N PRO A 337 -6.83 -17.87 10.33
CA PRO A 337 -6.34 -16.74 9.53
C PRO A 337 -7.28 -16.34 8.40
N TYR A 338 -8.17 -17.24 7.98
CA TYR A 338 -9.17 -17.03 6.91
C TYR A 338 -10.52 -16.52 7.42
N ALA A 339 -10.69 -16.34 8.72
CA ALA A 339 -11.78 -15.57 9.30
C ALA A 339 -11.43 -14.09 9.33
N PHE A 340 -12.32 -13.25 8.78
CA PHE A 340 -12.28 -11.81 8.98
C PHE A 340 -12.89 -11.49 10.35
N ASN A 341 -12.07 -11.04 11.29
CA ASN A 341 -12.47 -10.81 12.68
C ASN A 341 -12.01 -9.42 13.14
N ILE A 342 -12.92 -8.46 13.17
CA ILE A 342 -12.63 -7.07 13.54
C ILE A 342 -12.24 -6.87 15.01
N LEU A 343 -12.40 -7.90 15.84
CA LEU A 343 -11.96 -7.91 17.24
C LEU A 343 -10.61 -8.64 17.43
N ARG A 344 -9.93 -9.02 16.35
CA ARG A 344 -8.65 -9.74 16.46
C ARG A 344 -7.63 -8.94 17.25
N ASP A 345 -7.22 -9.52 18.40
CA ASP A 345 -6.19 -8.97 19.27
C ASP A 345 -5.49 -10.14 20.01
N PRO A 346 -4.16 -10.32 19.90
CA PRO A 346 -3.24 -9.51 19.10
C PRO A 346 -3.40 -9.70 17.58
N ASN A 347 -3.07 -8.66 16.81
CA ASN A 347 -3.08 -8.70 15.35
C ASN A 347 -1.69 -8.27 14.79
N PRO A 348 -0.68 -9.18 14.84
CA PRO A 348 0.70 -8.85 14.44
C PRO A 348 0.88 -8.90 12.92
N HIS A 349 -0.03 -8.30 12.16
CA HIS A 349 0.00 -8.33 10.72
C HIS A 349 1.19 -7.56 10.11
N MET A 350 1.55 -7.94 8.89
CA MET A 350 2.64 -7.34 8.09
C MET A 350 2.13 -6.35 7.02
N GLY A 351 0.87 -5.92 7.09
CA GLY A 351 0.27 -5.02 6.10
C GLY A 351 0.91 -3.62 6.06
N PHE A 352 1.61 -3.24 7.13
CA PHE A 352 2.46 -2.04 7.18
C PHE A 352 3.96 -2.34 7.00
N GLY A 353 4.30 -3.49 6.44
CA GLY A 353 5.65 -4.02 6.43
C GLY A 353 5.96 -4.79 7.73
N GLY A 354 7.07 -5.53 7.72
CA GLY A 354 7.60 -6.16 8.93
C GLY A 354 8.10 -5.13 9.94
N THR A 355 8.65 -5.61 11.04
CA THR A 355 9.36 -4.72 11.98
C THR A 355 10.73 -4.36 11.38
N GLY A 356 11.18 -3.12 11.51
CA GLY A 356 12.50 -2.71 11.03
C GLY A 356 12.51 -1.30 10.47
N ALA A 357 13.58 -0.95 9.77
CA ALA A 357 13.83 0.41 9.27
C ALA A 357 12.72 0.92 8.34
N HIS A 358 12.15 0.04 7.52
CA HIS A 358 11.13 0.36 6.52
C HIS A 358 9.67 0.16 6.98
N TYR A 359 9.41 0.03 8.30
CA TYR A 359 8.03 0.03 8.79
C TYR A 359 7.27 1.27 8.32
N CYS A 360 6.01 1.12 7.88
CA CYS A 360 5.24 2.20 7.28
C CYS A 360 5.16 3.45 8.16
N ILE A 361 5.63 4.57 7.65
CA ILE A 361 5.59 5.84 8.38
C ILE A 361 4.17 6.39 8.51
N GLY A 362 3.32 6.11 7.51
CA GLY A 362 1.93 6.55 7.44
C GLY A 362 0.94 5.64 8.17
N ALA A 363 1.39 4.62 8.91
CA ALA A 363 0.51 3.61 9.50
C ALA A 363 -0.61 4.21 10.38
N ASN A 364 -0.31 5.23 11.18
CA ASN A 364 -1.31 5.88 12.02
C ASN A 364 -2.30 6.73 11.20
N LEU A 365 -1.83 7.39 10.14
CA LEU A 365 -2.71 8.14 9.24
C LEU A 365 -3.65 7.19 8.48
N ALA A 366 -3.13 6.07 7.99
CA ALA A 366 -3.93 5.05 7.30
C ALA A 366 -5.03 4.48 8.21
N ARG A 367 -4.69 4.12 9.46
CA ARG A 367 -5.68 3.64 10.45
C ARG A 367 -6.77 4.68 10.70
N MET A 368 -6.39 5.94 10.90
CA MET A 368 -7.35 7.03 11.10
C MET A 368 -8.25 7.22 9.89
N THR A 369 -7.69 7.23 8.68
CA THR A 369 -8.47 7.40 7.43
C THR A 369 -9.46 6.24 7.24
N ILE A 370 -9.03 5.00 7.49
CA ILE A 370 -9.89 3.81 7.44
C ILE A 370 -11.00 3.91 8.49
N ASP A 371 -10.67 4.24 9.74
CA ASP A 371 -11.65 4.40 10.81
C ASP A 371 -12.72 5.43 10.46
N LEU A 372 -12.32 6.61 10.01
CA LEU A 372 -13.25 7.71 9.68
C LEU A 372 -14.19 7.35 8.54
N ILE A 373 -13.68 6.79 7.44
CA ILE A 373 -14.53 6.46 6.29
C ILE A 373 -15.50 5.32 6.61
N PHE A 374 -15.08 4.29 7.34
CA PHE A 374 -15.98 3.20 7.73
C PHE A 374 -17.04 3.64 8.74
N ASN A 375 -16.72 4.58 9.63
CA ASN A 375 -17.72 5.21 10.50
C ASN A 375 -18.76 5.98 9.69
N ALA A 376 -18.35 6.75 8.67
CA ALA A 376 -19.26 7.46 7.78
C ALA A 376 -20.14 6.49 6.97
N ILE A 377 -19.55 5.45 6.37
CA ILE A 377 -20.28 4.40 5.61
C ILE A 377 -21.34 3.73 6.49
N ALA A 378 -20.98 3.32 7.70
CA ALA A 378 -21.89 2.63 8.59
C ALA A 378 -23.03 3.54 9.09
N ASN A 379 -22.85 4.84 9.07
CA ASN A 379 -23.89 5.79 9.45
C ASN A 379 -24.84 6.14 8.29
N ARG A 380 -24.33 6.15 7.03
CA ARG A 380 -25.07 6.69 5.87
C ARG A 380 -25.45 5.64 4.84
N MET A 381 -24.65 4.57 4.72
CA MET A 381 -24.85 3.50 3.75
C MET A 381 -24.80 2.11 4.44
N PRO A 382 -25.56 1.90 5.54
CA PRO A 382 -25.46 0.67 6.35
C PRO A 382 -25.88 -0.59 5.60
N ASP A 383 -26.66 -0.44 4.53
CA ASP A 383 -27.27 -1.52 3.77
C ASP A 383 -26.62 -1.72 2.38
N LEU A 384 -25.39 -1.19 2.18
CA LEU A 384 -24.64 -1.32 0.94
C LEU A 384 -24.56 -2.78 0.47
N THR A 385 -24.85 -3.01 -0.81
CA THR A 385 -24.78 -4.34 -1.44
C THR A 385 -24.03 -4.32 -2.78
N PRO A 386 -23.24 -5.38 -3.12
CA PRO A 386 -22.59 -5.51 -4.41
C PRO A 386 -23.60 -5.66 -5.55
N ILE A 387 -23.38 -4.97 -6.68
CA ILE A 387 -24.11 -5.15 -7.95
C ILE A 387 -23.36 -6.11 -8.88
N SER A 388 -22.02 -6.01 -8.90
CA SER A 388 -21.17 -6.84 -9.75
C SER A 388 -19.92 -7.31 -9.02
N PRO A 389 -19.23 -8.35 -9.51
CA PRO A 389 -17.89 -8.67 -9.06
C PRO A 389 -16.92 -7.49 -9.23
N PRO A 390 -15.91 -7.36 -8.35
CA PRO A 390 -14.88 -6.33 -8.48
C PRO A 390 -13.98 -6.57 -9.71
N VAL A 391 -13.54 -5.49 -10.34
CA VAL A 391 -12.52 -5.54 -11.40
C VAL A 391 -11.14 -5.30 -10.78
N ARG A 392 -10.26 -6.29 -10.90
CA ARG A 392 -8.94 -6.24 -10.28
C ARG A 392 -7.94 -5.45 -11.10
N LEU A 393 -6.99 -4.81 -10.40
CA LEU A 393 -5.83 -4.17 -11.01
C LEU A 393 -4.81 -5.24 -11.45
N ARG A 394 -4.29 -5.11 -12.66
CA ARG A 394 -3.15 -5.90 -13.14
C ARG A 394 -1.86 -5.31 -12.58
N SER A 395 -1.29 -5.96 -11.54
CA SER A 395 -0.05 -5.52 -10.88
C SER A 395 0.64 -6.69 -10.19
N GLY A 396 1.93 -6.87 -10.40
CA GLY A 396 2.70 -7.98 -9.81
C GLY A 396 3.04 -7.82 -8.30
N TRP A 397 2.57 -6.75 -7.65
CA TRP A 397 2.89 -6.47 -6.24
C TRP A 397 1.79 -5.75 -5.45
N LEU A 398 0.76 -5.22 -6.14
CA LEU A 398 -0.40 -4.59 -5.50
C LEU A 398 -1.63 -5.51 -5.55
N ASN A 399 -2.35 -5.58 -4.45
CA ASN A 399 -3.67 -6.16 -4.36
C ASN A 399 -4.71 -5.06 -4.63
N GLY A 400 -4.83 -4.64 -5.89
CA GLY A 400 -5.65 -3.50 -6.30
C GLY A 400 -7.01 -3.91 -6.82
N ILE A 401 -8.02 -3.06 -6.59
CA ILE A 401 -9.35 -3.10 -7.20
C ILE A 401 -9.54 -1.78 -7.96
N LYS A 402 -9.82 -1.89 -9.28
CA LYS A 402 -10.04 -0.71 -10.13
C LYS A 402 -11.47 -0.20 -10.05
N HIS A 403 -12.42 -1.13 -10.11
CA HIS A 403 -13.84 -0.84 -10.15
C HIS A 403 -14.63 -1.84 -9.32
N TRP A 404 -15.66 -1.35 -8.65
CA TRP A 404 -16.61 -2.18 -7.92
C TRP A 404 -17.96 -1.50 -7.84
N GLN A 405 -18.92 -1.98 -8.65
CA GLN A 405 -20.28 -1.44 -8.69
C GLN A 405 -21.08 -1.92 -7.48
N VAL A 406 -21.67 -0.99 -6.76
CA VAL A 406 -22.48 -1.23 -5.56
C VAL A 406 -23.77 -0.43 -5.57
N ASP A 407 -24.78 -0.96 -4.89
CA ASP A 407 -25.98 -0.24 -4.47
C ASP A 407 -25.76 0.28 -3.05
N TYR A 408 -25.82 1.58 -2.86
CA TYR A 408 -25.59 2.25 -1.60
C TYR A 408 -26.80 2.20 -0.64
N GLN A 409 -27.99 1.91 -1.16
CA GLN A 409 -29.24 1.92 -0.40
C GLN A 409 -29.74 0.53 -0.01
N GLY A 410 -29.13 -0.53 -0.58
CA GLY A 410 -29.53 -1.92 -0.44
C GLY A 410 -30.77 -2.30 -1.25
N ALA A 411 -30.80 -3.54 -1.73
CA ALA A 411 -31.83 -4.06 -2.65
C ALA A 411 -33.29 -3.93 -2.12
N SER A 412 -33.48 -3.77 -0.82
CA SER A 412 -34.82 -3.68 -0.20
C SER A 412 -35.53 -2.35 -0.43
N LYS A 413 -34.82 -1.26 -0.76
CA LYS A 413 -35.45 0.05 -1.01
C LYS A 413 -35.89 0.26 -2.45
N HIS A 414 -35.24 -0.40 -3.42
CA HIS A 414 -35.69 -0.37 -4.82
C HIS A 414 -36.97 -1.16 -5.08
N ALA A 415 -37.26 -2.20 -4.29
CA ALA A 415 -38.53 -2.95 -4.39
C ALA A 415 -39.75 -2.21 -3.83
N ALA A 416 -39.55 -1.19 -3.02
CA ALA A 416 -40.64 -0.40 -2.43
C ALA A 416 -41.01 0.87 -3.26
N ALA A 417 -40.23 1.18 -4.30
CA ALA A 417 -40.42 2.34 -5.18
C ALA A 417 -41.01 1.97 -6.56
N GLN A 418 -41.27 0.67 -6.83
CA GLN A 418 -42.03 0.15 -7.97
C GLN A 418 -43.40 -0.32 -7.53
#